data_270833e3b4904efafdb11147c4778e0e
#
_entry.id   270833e3b4904efafdb11147c4778e0e
#
_cell.length_a   1.000
_cell.length_b   1.000
_cell.length_c   1.000
_cell.angle_alpha   90.00
_cell.angle_beta   90.00
_cell.angle_gamma   90.00
#
_symmetry.space_group_name_H-M   'P 1'
#
loop_
_entity.id
_entity.type
_entity.pdbx_description
1 polymer ?
#
loop_
_entity_poly.entity_id
_entity_poly.type
_entity_poly.pdbx_seq_one_letter_code
_entity_poly.pdbx_strand_id
1 'polypeptide(L)'
;MHFYGIIKKRKSGDLMTEKMKIIDFLRENQLDAIFVQKDENCRYLSKFTGSDSYLLLTKEELYLLTDSRYTEQARKEAADYTVVDYKGHLAEIVAKLADEYHIRTMGVETVFSYQMYLSFHEYMPNIEFRFSQIDRLRQIKSEEEISCIKEACRISDAGFKATLPFIKAGITEARLRTILECAMLEEGSEGKSFDTIVASGERSAYPHGVATGKVLEDGDLVTFDFGAIYKGYHSDITRTVAIGDVSERLQKIYDSVLRCNEHIEMQLKEGIICSEVDKSAREYLKKDGFESYFIHSLGHSVGLEIHESPFLSARDHTVLKENMIETVEPGVYIPGIGGVRIEDTVVIKKDGIEVLTKFLKKFLRM
;
A
#
# COMPACT_ATOMS: atom_id res chain seq x y z
N MET A 1 26.91 22.53 9.53
CA MET A 1 27.08 21.35 10.40
C MET A 1 26.68 20.14 9.59
N HIS A 2 27.62 19.25 9.30
CA HIS A 2 27.42 18.10 8.41
C HIS A 2 26.75 16.97 9.21
N PHE A 3 25.55 16.60 8.84
CA PHE A 3 24.95 15.35 9.30
C PHE A 3 25.46 14.22 8.40
N TYR A 4 26.48 13.53 8.81
CA TYR A 4 26.85 12.22 8.30
C TYR A 4 25.86 11.20 8.85
N GLY A 5 24.92 10.74 8.01
CA GLY A 5 24.11 9.57 8.32
C GLY A 5 24.99 8.35 8.50
N ILE A 6 24.92 7.75 9.67
CA ILE A 6 25.62 6.50 10.01
C ILE A 6 24.99 5.40 9.16
N ILE A 7 25.69 4.99 8.09
CA ILE A 7 25.39 3.75 7.38
C ILE A 7 25.75 2.61 8.34
N LYS A 8 24.74 2.05 9.03
CA LYS A 8 24.91 0.80 9.74
C LYS A 8 25.26 -0.28 8.72
N LYS A 9 26.49 -0.80 8.73
CA LYS A 9 26.82 -2.02 8.01
C LYS A 9 25.87 -3.11 8.48
N ARG A 10 25.09 -3.70 7.55
CA ARG A 10 24.29 -4.88 7.84
C ARG A 10 25.17 -5.95 8.49
N LYS A 11 24.67 -6.62 9.52
CA LYS A 11 25.35 -7.77 10.10
C LYS A 11 25.26 -8.93 9.09
N SER A 12 26.32 -9.68 8.92
CA SER A 12 26.39 -10.84 8.01
C SER A 12 25.27 -11.88 8.23
N GLY A 13 24.61 -11.88 9.40
CA GLY A 13 23.47 -12.72 9.72
C GLY A 13 22.17 -12.32 9.00
N ASP A 14 21.93 -11.02 8.76
CA ASP A 14 20.69 -10.54 8.11
C ASP A 14 20.67 -10.90 6.61
N LEU A 15 21.83 -10.86 5.98
CA LEU A 15 22.06 -11.26 4.59
C LEU A 15 21.73 -12.73 4.33
N MET A 16 22.25 -13.60 5.20
CA MET A 16 22.01 -15.03 5.12
C MET A 16 20.53 -15.35 5.25
N THR A 17 19.80 -14.56 6.06
CA THR A 17 18.37 -14.73 6.28
C THR A 17 17.54 -14.33 5.04
N GLU A 18 17.86 -13.24 4.35
CA GLU A 18 17.12 -12.82 3.13
C GLU A 18 17.37 -13.75 1.94
N LYS A 19 18.62 -14.10 1.68
CA LYS A 19 18.94 -15.09 0.64
C LYS A 19 18.26 -16.43 0.90
N MET A 20 18.20 -16.86 2.15
CA MET A 20 17.47 -18.08 2.53
C MET A 20 15.97 -17.98 2.24
N LYS A 21 15.32 -16.85 2.54
CA LYS A 21 13.91 -16.64 2.19
C LYS A 21 13.65 -16.78 0.69
N ILE A 22 14.55 -16.23 -0.13
CA ILE A 22 14.46 -16.35 -1.60
C ILE A 22 14.61 -17.81 -2.02
N ILE A 23 15.63 -18.52 -1.50
CA ILE A 23 15.87 -19.94 -1.81
C ILE A 23 14.67 -20.80 -1.39
N ASP A 24 14.12 -20.56 -0.21
CA ASP A 24 12.94 -21.29 0.27
C ASP A 24 11.73 -21.00 -0.60
N PHE A 25 11.52 -19.74 -0.98
CA PHE A 25 10.46 -19.35 -1.92
C PHE A 25 10.61 -20.06 -3.28
N LEU A 26 11.81 -20.10 -3.87
CA LEU A 26 12.07 -20.82 -5.11
C LEU A 26 11.78 -22.30 -4.98
N ARG A 27 12.19 -22.92 -3.85
CA ARG A 27 11.96 -24.34 -3.59
C ARG A 27 10.47 -24.67 -3.42
N GLU A 28 9.74 -23.90 -2.62
CA GLU A 28 8.31 -24.07 -2.37
C GLU A 28 7.48 -23.95 -3.65
N ASN A 29 7.88 -23.06 -4.56
CA ASN A 29 7.21 -22.83 -5.83
C ASN A 29 7.76 -23.69 -6.99
N GLN A 30 8.74 -24.58 -6.72
CA GLN A 30 9.38 -25.47 -7.72
C GLN A 30 9.97 -24.67 -8.90
N LEU A 31 10.65 -23.58 -8.58
CA LEU A 31 11.32 -22.69 -9.52
C LEU A 31 12.83 -22.86 -9.46
N ASP A 32 13.51 -22.75 -10.61
CA ASP A 32 14.96 -22.67 -10.67
C ASP A 32 15.44 -21.25 -10.44
N ALA A 33 14.68 -20.27 -10.95
CA ALA A 33 14.92 -18.84 -10.75
C ALA A 33 13.61 -18.06 -10.75
N ILE A 34 13.68 -16.79 -10.34
CA ILE A 34 12.60 -15.82 -10.54
C ILE A 34 13.16 -14.54 -11.16
N PHE A 35 12.46 -14.04 -12.18
CA PHE A 35 12.67 -12.73 -12.76
C PHE A 35 11.69 -11.74 -12.13
N VAL A 36 12.23 -10.74 -11.41
CA VAL A 36 11.48 -9.71 -10.72
C VAL A 36 11.58 -8.41 -11.50
N GLN A 37 10.44 -7.80 -11.76
CA GLN A 37 10.30 -6.62 -12.60
C GLN A 37 9.63 -5.45 -11.88
N LYS A 38 8.77 -5.75 -10.90
CA LYS A 38 8.03 -4.74 -10.15
C LYS A 38 8.98 -3.94 -9.27
N ASP A 39 8.98 -2.61 -9.40
CA ASP A 39 9.91 -1.73 -8.70
C ASP A 39 9.86 -1.93 -7.17
N GLU A 40 8.67 -2.12 -6.61
CA GLU A 40 8.48 -2.36 -5.18
C GLU A 40 9.14 -3.67 -4.73
N ASN A 41 9.05 -4.72 -5.54
CA ASN A 41 9.69 -5.99 -5.24
C ASN A 41 11.21 -5.91 -5.44
N CYS A 42 11.67 -5.22 -6.49
CA CYS A 42 13.09 -4.93 -6.67
C CYS A 42 13.65 -4.17 -5.45
N ARG A 43 12.96 -3.13 -5.01
CA ARG A 43 13.33 -2.34 -3.82
C ARG A 43 13.30 -3.17 -2.54
N TYR A 44 12.24 -3.96 -2.32
CA TYR A 44 12.10 -4.81 -1.14
C TYR A 44 13.27 -5.78 -1.01
N LEU A 45 13.58 -6.49 -2.09
CA LEU A 45 14.57 -7.57 -2.09
C LEU A 45 16.01 -7.03 -2.12
N SER A 46 16.31 -6.03 -2.97
CA SER A 46 17.68 -5.53 -3.16
C SER A 46 18.03 -4.30 -2.34
N LYS A 47 17.03 -3.59 -1.81
CA LYS A 47 17.14 -2.26 -1.19
C LYS A 47 17.56 -1.16 -2.18
N PHE A 48 17.64 -1.47 -3.45
CA PHE A 48 17.93 -0.50 -4.49
C PHE A 48 16.74 0.48 -4.66
N THR A 49 17.02 1.77 -4.65
CA THR A 49 16.00 2.83 -4.69
C THR A 49 15.84 3.47 -6.06
N GLY A 50 16.62 3.07 -7.05
CA GLY A 50 16.48 3.53 -8.43
C GLY A 50 15.34 2.81 -9.16
N SER A 51 14.95 3.36 -10.30
CA SER A 51 14.02 2.76 -11.25
C SER A 51 14.73 1.99 -12.36
N ASP A 52 13.98 1.49 -13.34
CA ASP A 52 14.53 0.80 -14.52
C ASP A 52 15.50 -0.35 -14.15
N SER A 53 15.09 -1.16 -13.20
CA SER A 53 15.87 -2.29 -12.72
C SER A 53 15.05 -3.57 -12.66
N TYR A 54 15.76 -4.69 -12.76
CA TYR A 54 15.19 -6.03 -12.69
C TYR A 54 16.05 -6.88 -11.78
N LEU A 55 15.48 -7.91 -11.15
CA LEU A 55 16.27 -8.90 -10.47
C LEU A 55 16.14 -10.25 -11.17
N LEU A 56 17.24 -10.97 -11.31
CA LEU A 56 17.24 -12.39 -11.59
C LEU A 56 17.80 -13.10 -10.37
N LEU A 57 16.95 -13.84 -9.67
CA LEU A 57 17.26 -14.50 -8.41
C LEU A 57 17.32 -16.00 -8.67
N THR A 58 18.48 -16.58 -8.47
CA THR A 58 18.72 -18.03 -8.58
C THR A 58 18.97 -18.62 -7.20
N LYS A 59 19.16 -19.93 -7.11
CA LYS A 59 19.54 -20.61 -5.86
C LYS A 59 21.01 -20.32 -5.48
N GLU A 60 21.84 -19.99 -6.46
CA GLU A 60 23.28 -19.75 -6.32
C GLU A 60 23.59 -18.26 -6.17
N GLU A 61 23.04 -17.42 -7.05
CA GLU A 61 23.45 -16.02 -7.19
C GLU A 61 22.23 -15.08 -7.32
N LEU A 62 22.42 -13.84 -6.89
CA LEU A 62 21.41 -12.78 -6.95
C LEU A 62 21.92 -11.67 -7.89
N TYR A 63 21.20 -11.43 -8.98
CA TYR A 63 21.55 -10.41 -9.97
C TYR A 63 20.61 -9.23 -9.89
N LEU A 64 21.20 -8.01 -9.92
CA LEU A 64 20.47 -6.78 -10.19
C LEU A 64 20.88 -6.30 -11.59
N LEU A 65 19.90 -6.33 -12.49
CA LEU A 65 20.06 -5.92 -13.89
C LEU A 65 19.54 -4.50 -14.02
N THR A 66 20.41 -3.57 -14.44
CA THR A 66 20.02 -2.18 -14.63
C THR A 66 20.79 -1.56 -15.81
N ASP A 67 20.56 -0.32 -16.13
CA ASP A 67 21.32 0.36 -17.17
C ASP A 67 22.47 1.22 -16.60
N SER A 68 23.27 1.79 -17.51
CA SER A 68 24.47 2.54 -17.16
C SER A 68 24.21 3.77 -16.26
N ARG A 69 22.99 4.32 -16.26
CA ARG A 69 22.59 5.46 -15.41
C ARG A 69 22.62 5.11 -13.92
N TYR A 70 22.37 3.85 -13.59
CA TYR A 70 22.13 3.40 -12.22
C TYR A 70 23.21 2.45 -11.69
N THR A 71 24.17 1.99 -12.49
CA THR A 71 25.15 0.97 -12.07
C THR A 71 25.97 1.38 -10.85
N GLU A 72 26.35 2.65 -10.70
CA GLU A 72 27.10 3.13 -9.53
C GLU A 72 26.25 3.12 -8.27
N GLN A 73 24.99 3.62 -8.37
CA GLN A 73 24.05 3.62 -7.27
C GLN A 73 23.72 2.19 -6.83
N ALA A 74 23.44 1.29 -7.79
CA ALA A 74 23.11 -0.11 -7.52
C ALA A 74 24.25 -0.82 -6.77
N ARG A 75 25.50 -0.60 -7.14
CA ARG A 75 26.67 -1.18 -6.42
C ARG A 75 26.79 -0.70 -4.98
N LYS A 76 26.30 0.50 -4.68
CA LYS A 76 26.34 1.06 -3.31
C LYS A 76 25.17 0.56 -2.46
N GLU A 77 23.98 0.53 -3.04
CA GLU A 77 22.74 0.24 -2.31
C GLU A 77 22.45 -1.26 -2.23
N ALA A 78 22.72 -2.01 -3.33
CA ALA A 78 22.49 -3.44 -3.44
C ALA A 78 23.82 -4.22 -3.41
N ALA A 79 24.64 -4.01 -2.39
CA ALA A 79 25.98 -4.58 -2.28
C ALA A 79 26.01 -6.12 -2.27
N ASP A 80 24.87 -6.76 -2.02
CA ASP A 80 24.71 -8.20 -1.95
C ASP A 80 24.34 -8.84 -3.29
N TYR A 81 24.21 -7.99 -4.33
CA TYR A 81 23.81 -8.37 -5.67
C TYR A 81 24.96 -8.20 -6.65
N THR A 82 25.06 -9.13 -7.60
CA THR A 82 25.90 -8.95 -8.76
C THR A 82 25.21 -7.97 -9.72
N VAL A 83 25.74 -6.75 -9.82
CA VAL A 83 25.15 -5.70 -10.66
C VAL A 83 25.60 -5.86 -12.10
N VAL A 84 24.65 -5.99 -13.01
CA VAL A 84 24.87 -6.17 -14.45
C VAL A 84 24.24 -5.03 -15.23
N ASP A 85 25.04 -4.34 -16.07
CA ASP A 85 24.52 -3.40 -17.07
C ASP A 85 24.04 -4.16 -18.30
N TYR A 86 22.71 -4.18 -18.52
CA TYR A 86 22.12 -4.92 -19.64
C TYR A 86 22.25 -4.20 -21.01
N LYS A 87 22.69 -2.95 -21.05
CA LYS A 87 22.99 -2.17 -22.29
C LYS A 87 21.90 -2.24 -23.36
N GLY A 88 20.63 -2.29 -22.96
CA GLY A 88 19.48 -2.45 -23.86
C GLY A 88 19.21 -3.88 -24.35
N HIS A 89 19.98 -4.89 -23.91
CA HIS A 89 19.87 -6.30 -24.33
C HIS A 89 19.39 -7.20 -23.18
N LEU A 90 18.34 -6.79 -22.47
CA LEU A 90 17.86 -7.47 -21.27
C LEU A 90 17.60 -8.96 -21.49
N ALA A 91 16.79 -9.32 -22.48
CA ALA A 91 16.42 -10.71 -22.78
C ALA A 91 17.64 -11.59 -23.10
N GLU A 92 18.60 -11.06 -23.88
CA GLU A 92 19.85 -11.77 -24.21
C GLU A 92 20.73 -12.01 -22.98
N ILE A 93 20.84 -11.03 -22.09
CA ILE A 93 21.61 -11.17 -20.86
C ILE A 93 20.96 -12.17 -19.91
N VAL A 94 19.62 -12.09 -19.73
CA VAL A 94 18.90 -13.07 -18.90
C VAL A 94 19.04 -14.47 -19.48
N ALA A 95 19.01 -14.63 -20.82
CA ALA A 95 19.21 -15.92 -21.46
C ALA A 95 20.61 -16.52 -21.20
N LYS A 96 21.67 -15.70 -21.26
CA LYS A 96 23.02 -16.13 -20.93
C LYS A 96 23.15 -16.61 -19.49
N LEU A 97 22.56 -15.89 -18.56
CA LEU A 97 22.53 -16.27 -17.15
C LEU A 97 21.69 -17.54 -16.94
N ALA A 98 20.57 -17.64 -17.65
CA ALA A 98 19.70 -18.83 -17.58
C ALA A 98 20.42 -20.11 -18.07
N ASP A 99 21.22 -20.01 -19.11
CA ASP A 99 22.06 -21.12 -19.61
C ASP A 99 23.17 -21.49 -18.61
N GLU A 100 23.83 -20.47 -18.03
CA GLU A 100 24.92 -20.64 -17.05
C GLU A 100 24.45 -21.42 -15.81
N TYR A 101 23.24 -21.11 -15.32
CA TYR A 101 22.63 -21.77 -14.14
C TYR A 101 21.68 -22.91 -14.49
N HIS A 102 21.63 -23.33 -15.74
CA HIS A 102 20.79 -24.45 -16.22
C HIS A 102 19.31 -24.30 -15.86
N ILE A 103 18.79 -23.06 -15.90
CA ILE A 103 17.40 -22.74 -15.55
C ILE A 103 16.45 -23.39 -16.55
N ARG A 104 15.43 -24.07 -16.06
CA ARG A 104 14.34 -24.68 -16.84
C ARG A 104 12.99 -24.07 -16.51
N THR A 105 12.80 -23.65 -15.27
CA THR A 105 11.58 -23.04 -14.79
C THR A 105 11.89 -21.65 -14.21
N MET A 106 11.27 -20.62 -14.76
CA MET A 106 11.46 -19.23 -14.32
C MET A 106 10.14 -18.65 -13.82
N GLY A 107 10.13 -18.21 -12.55
CA GLY A 107 9.03 -17.45 -12.01
C GLY A 107 8.98 -16.05 -12.64
N VAL A 108 7.77 -15.54 -12.88
CA VAL A 108 7.52 -14.17 -13.35
C VAL A 108 6.33 -13.57 -12.61
N GLU A 109 6.30 -12.27 -12.50
CA GLU A 109 5.24 -11.52 -11.81
C GLU A 109 4.04 -11.23 -12.72
N THR A 110 2.91 -10.79 -12.13
CA THR A 110 1.70 -10.39 -12.88
C THR A 110 1.94 -9.24 -13.87
N VAL A 111 2.93 -8.39 -13.58
CA VAL A 111 3.31 -7.25 -14.45
C VAL A 111 4.17 -7.68 -15.65
N PHE A 112 4.54 -8.96 -15.74
CA PHE A 112 5.31 -9.50 -16.87
C PHE A 112 4.45 -9.45 -18.15
N SER A 113 4.71 -8.43 -18.96
CA SER A 113 3.89 -8.17 -20.15
C SER A 113 4.03 -9.25 -21.23
N TYR A 114 2.99 -9.41 -22.04
CA TYR A 114 3.07 -10.32 -23.20
C TYR A 114 4.20 -9.95 -24.15
N GLN A 115 4.50 -8.67 -24.32
CA GLN A 115 5.63 -8.21 -25.14
C GLN A 115 6.97 -8.69 -24.56
N MET A 116 7.14 -8.61 -23.23
CA MET A 116 8.34 -9.11 -22.58
C MET A 116 8.43 -10.63 -22.68
N TYR A 117 7.29 -11.34 -22.54
CA TYR A 117 7.23 -12.78 -22.75
C TYR A 117 7.73 -13.17 -24.15
N LEU A 118 7.25 -12.50 -25.23
CA LEU A 118 7.71 -12.78 -26.59
C LEU A 118 9.21 -12.54 -26.74
N SER A 119 9.73 -11.42 -26.22
CA SER A 119 11.15 -11.12 -26.26
C SER A 119 11.99 -12.17 -25.51
N PHE A 120 11.54 -12.62 -24.35
CA PHE A 120 12.23 -13.64 -23.58
C PHE A 120 12.16 -15.02 -24.26
N HIS A 121 10.98 -15.36 -24.79
CA HIS A 121 10.77 -16.65 -25.48
C HIS A 121 11.62 -16.80 -26.74
N GLU A 122 11.91 -15.68 -27.44
CA GLU A 122 12.81 -15.68 -28.60
C GLU A 122 14.23 -16.18 -28.22
N TYR A 123 14.76 -15.73 -27.08
CA TYR A 123 16.09 -16.12 -26.60
C TYR A 123 16.10 -17.39 -25.74
N MET A 124 14.95 -17.71 -25.13
CA MET A 124 14.80 -18.81 -24.17
C MET A 124 13.58 -19.69 -24.49
N PRO A 125 13.51 -20.33 -25.69
CA PRO A 125 12.30 -21.05 -26.12
C PRO A 125 12.01 -22.31 -25.28
N ASN A 126 12.99 -22.81 -24.53
CA ASN A 126 12.89 -24.04 -23.74
C ASN A 126 12.65 -23.78 -22.23
N ILE A 127 12.54 -22.50 -21.81
CA ILE A 127 12.24 -22.15 -20.43
C ILE A 127 10.72 -22.12 -20.24
N GLU A 128 10.24 -22.79 -19.20
CA GLU A 128 8.87 -22.71 -18.75
C GLU A 128 8.72 -21.49 -17.83
N PHE A 129 7.94 -20.48 -18.26
CA PHE A 129 7.60 -19.33 -17.44
C PHE A 129 6.37 -19.64 -16.59
N ARG A 130 6.48 -19.47 -15.26
CA ARG A 130 5.40 -19.71 -14.30
C ARG A 130 5.07 -18.44 -13.55
N PHE A 131 3.78 -18.14 -13.42
CA PHE A 131 3.33 -17.04 -12.57
C PHE A 131 3.77 -17.28 -11.12
N SER A 132 4.28 -16.23 -10.48
CA SER A 132 4.81 -16.29 -9.13
C SER A 132 4.36 -15.07 -8.31
N GLN A 133 3.93 -15.32 -7.07
CA GLN A 133 3.44 -14.31 -6.13
C GLN A 133 4.53 -13.92 -5.12
N ILE A 134 5.65 -13.37 -5.60
CA ILE A 134 6.75 -12.97 -4.71
C ILE A 134 6.35 -11.83 -3.76
N ASP A 135 5.33 -11.04 -4.10
CA ASP A 135 4.72 -10.03 -3.23
C ASP A 135 4.36 -10.57 -1.83
N ARG A 136 4.08 -11.88 -1.71
CA ARG A 136 3.78 -12.51 -0.42
C ARG A 136 4.90 -12.37 0.61
N LEU A 137 6.13 -12.20 0.16
CA LEU A 137 7.26 -11.97 1.07
C LEU A 137 7.17 -10.64 1.82
N ARG A 138 6.35 -9.69 1.32
CA ARG A 138 6.11 -8.37 1.91
C ARG A 138 4.93 -8.33 2.88
N GLN A 139 4.13 -9.39 2.98
CA GLN A 139 2.90 -9.39 3.80
C GLN A 139 3.21 -9.16 5.28
N ILE A 140 4.24 -9.81 5.82
CA ILE A 140 4.66 -9.65 7.22
C ILE A 140 5.78 -8.61 7.26
N LYS A 141 5.48 -7.46 7.85
CA LYS A 141 6.39 -6.33 7.91
C LYS A 141 7.42 -6.51 9.04
N SER A 142 8.66 -6.15 8.75
CA SER A 142 9.70 -6.00 9.79
C SER A 142 9.41 -4.76 10.66
N GLU A 143 10.05 -4.66 11.81
CA GLU A 143 9.93 -3.49 12.69
C GLU A 143 10.42 -2.19 12.02
N GLU A 144 11.40 -2.29 11.11
CA GLU A 144 11.89 -1.15 10.33
C GLU A 144 10.85 -0.67 9.32
N GLU A 145 10.16 -1.60 8.62
CA GLU A 145 9.07 -1.29 7.70
C GLU A 145 7.87 -0.69 8.43
N ILE A 146 7.49 -1.28 9.56
CA ILE A 146 6.43 -0.74 10.43
C ILE A 146 6.78 0.68 10.90
N SER A 147 8.04 0.95 11.24
CA SER A 147 8.49 2.29 11.62
C SER A 147 8.37 3.29 10.48
N CYS A 148 8.64 2.90 9.22
CA CYS A 148 8.46 3.77 8.06
C CYS A 148 6.97 4.07 7.82
N ILE A 149 6.10 3.05 7.92
CA ILE A 149 4.65 3.24 7.75
C ILE A 149 4.07 4.12 8.87
N LYS A 150 4.52 3.93 10.12
CA LYS A 150 4.17 4.82 11.24
C LYS A 150 4.52 6.27 10.97
N GLU A 151 5.70 6.53 10.41
CA GLU A 151 6.10 7.89 10.06
C GLU A 151 5.26 8.45 8.91
N ALA A 152 4.94 7.65 7.89
CA ALA A 152 4.01 8.06 6.83
C ALA A 152 2.61 8.41 7.40
N CYS A 153 2.08 7.60 8.34
CA CYS A 153 0.83 7.90 9.03
C CYS A 153 0.93 9.20 9.86
N ARG A 154 2.04 9.43 10.58
CA ARG A 154 2.27 10.68 11.32
C ARG A 154 2.24 11.89 10.40
N ILE A 155 2.87 11.79 9.24
CA ILE A 155 2.88 12.87 8.23
C ILE A 155 1.46 13.15 7.74
N SER A 156 0.67 12.13 7.44
CA SER A 156 -0.73 12.29 7.03
C SER A 156 -1.57 12.96 8.12
N ASP A 157 -1.46 12.49 9.36
CA ASP A 157 -2.16 13.09 10.50
C ASP A 157 -1.81 14.57 10.68
N ALA A 158 -0.53 14.92 10.59
CA ALA A 158 -0.03 16.30 10.73
C ALA A 158 -0.52 17.18 9.57
N GLY A 159 -0.45 16.68 8.33
CA GLY A 159 -0.96 17.37 7.13
C GLY A 159 -2.45 17.65 7.22
N PHE A 160 -3.25 16.68 7.65
CA PHE A 160 -4.69 16.90 7.85
C PHE A 160 -4.99 17.90 8.97
N LYS A 161 -4.27 17.81 10.09
CA LYS A 161 -4.40 18.78 11.17
C LYS A 161 -4.09 20.21 10.71
N ALA A 162 -3.08 20.40 9.87
CA ALA A 162 -2.73 21.70 9.29
C ALA A 162 -3.79 22.20 8.29
N THR A 163 -4.55 21.29 7.69
CA THR A 163 -5.63 21.63 6.73
C THR A 163 -6.91 22.09 7.42
N LEU A 164 -7.19 21.69 8.66
CA LEU A 164 -8.44 21.96 9.37
C LEU A 164 -8.87 23.46 9.34
N PRO A 165 -7.99 24.44 9.57
CA PRO A 165 -8.39 25.86 9.59
C PRO A 165 -8.96 26.38 8.26
N PHE A 166 -8.72 25.63 7.18
CA PHE A 166 -9.17 26.02 5.83
C PHE A 166 -10.50 25.34 5.44
N ILE A 167 -10.93 24.32 6.17
CA ILE A 167 -12.16 23.57 5.89
C ILE A 167 -13.35 24.42 6.33
N LYS A 168 -14.10 24.99 5.37
CA LYS A 168 -15.27 25.82 5.63
C LYS A 168 -16.11 25.98 4.36
N ALA A 169 -17.35 26.40 4.50
CA ALA A 169 -18.19 26.79 3.37
C ALA A 169 -17.48 27.86 2.49
N GLY A 170 -17.68 27.78 1.18
CA GLY A 170 -17.11 28.69 0.20
C GLY A 170 -15.74 28.32 -0.37
N ILE A 171 -15.06 27.31 0.17
CA ILE A 171 -13.82 26.77 -0.41
C ILE A 171 -14.13 25.61 -1.39
N THR A 172 -13.27 25.40 -2.39
CA THR A 172 -13.44 24.27 -3.32
C THR A 172 -12.72 23.01 -2.82
N GLU A 173 -13.24 21.83 -3.20
CA GLU A 173 -12.59 20.54 -2.95
C GLU A 173 -11.13 20.53 -3.48
N ALA A 174 -10.92 20.99 -4.71
CA ALA A 174 -9.60 21.06 -5.33
C ALA A 174 -8.61 21.94 -4.54
N ARG A 175 -9.11 23.04 -3.92
CA ARG A 175 -8.26 23.90 -3.09
C ARG A 175 -7.86 23.21 -1.80
N LEU A 176 -8.80 22.50 -1.15
CA LEU A 176 -8.51 21.72 0.06
C LEU A 176 -7.52 20.59 -0.22
N ARG A 177 -7.69 19.85 -1.32
CA ARG A 177 -6.71 18.86 -1.76
C ARG A 177 -5.30 19.47 -1.86
N THR A 178 -5.17 20.62 -2.55
CA THR A 178 -3.87 21.26 -2.71
C THR A 178 -3.25 21.66 -1.36
N ILE A 179 -4.05 22.19 -0.44
CA ILE A 179 -3.57 22.56 0.90
C ILE A 179 -3.09 21.33 1.66
N LEU A 180 -3.85 20.23 1.63
CA LEU A 180 -3.52 18.99 2.30
C LEU A 180 -2.23 18.35 1.74
N GLU A 181 -2.12 18.25 0.41
CA GLU A 181 -0.92 17.69 -0.23
C GLU A 181 0.33 18.54 0.06
N CYS A 182 0.22 19.88 0.00
CA CYS A 182 1.32 20.75 0.38
C CYS A 182 1.71 20.59 1.86
N ALA A 183 0.72 20.49 2.76
CA ALA A 183 1.00 20.30 4.18
C ALA A 183 1.71 18.97 4.46
N MET A 184 1.32 17.89 3.79
CA MET A 184 2.03 16.61 3.90
C MET A 184 3.48 16.69 3.37
N LEU A 185 3.71 17.40 2.27
CA LEU A 185 5.07 17.62 1.74
C LEU A 185 5.94 18.44 2.72
N GLU A 186 5.38 19.46 3.35
CA GLU A 186 6.08 20.26 4.38
C GLU A 186 6.44 19.42 5.62
N GLU A 187 5.62 18.42 5.95
CA GLU A 187 5.87 17.46 7.04
C GLU A 187 6.88 16.36 6.66
N GLY A 188 7.37 16.34 5.42
CA GLY A 188 8.43 15.45 4.95
C GLY A 188 7.97 14.25 4.12
N SER A 189 6.77 14.29 3.55
CA SER A 189 6.32 13.29 2.59
C SER A 189 7.17 13.32 1.31
N GLU A 190 7.49 12.15 0.76
CA GLU A 190 8.10 12.02 -0.57
C GLU A 190 7.09 12.27 -1.72
N GLY A 191 5.80 12.21 -1.40
CA GLY A 191 4.71 12.42 -2.34
C GLY A 191 3.38 11.95 -1.75
N LYS A 192 2.32 12.05 -2.54
CA LYS A 192 1.01 11.49 -2.19
C LYS A 192 1.03 9.97 -2.40
N SER A 193 0.39 9.25 -1.49
CA SER A 193 0.25 7.80 -1.53
C SER A 193 -0.57 7.32 -2.73
N PHE A 194 -1.61 8.10 -3.05
CA PHE A 194 -2.53 7.93 -4.17
C PHE A 194 -3.19 9.27 -4.51
N ASP A 195 -4.08 9.30 -5.50
CA ASP A 195 -4.82 10.51 -5.85
C ASP A 195 -5.76 10.92 -4.73
N THR A 196 -5.41 11.98 -4.00
CA THR A 196 -6.15 12.49 -2.84
C THR A 196 -7.62 12.76 -3.18
N ILE A 197 -8.51 12.13 -2.44
CA ILE A 197 -9.95 12.32 -2.53
C ILE A 197 -10.37 13.46 -1.60
N VAL A 198 -11.13 14.40 -2.13
CA VAL A 198 -11.94 15.36 -1.35
C VAL A 198 -13.30 15.43 -2.02
N ALA A 199 -14.29 14.79 -1.41
CA ALA A 199 -15.63 14.69 -1.96
C ALA A 199 -16.67 15.22 -0.96
N SER A 200 -17.49 16.20 -1.39
CA SER A 200 -18.39 16.91 -0.51
C SER A 200 -19.87 16.82 -0.94
N GLY A 201 -20.79 16.85 0.04
CA GLY A 201 -22.23 16.79 -0.17
C GLY A 201 -22.64 15.51 -0.90
N GLU A 202 -23.45 15.61 -1.94
CA GLU A 202 -23.88 14.45 -2.73
C GLU A 202 -22.70 13.68 -3.37
N ARG A 203 -21.58 14.38 -3.69
CA ARG A 203 -20.40 13.76 -4.27
C ARG A 203 -19.65 12.84 -3.29
N SER A 204 -19.85 13.01 -1.98
CA SER A 204 -19.30 12.07 -0.98
C SER A 204 -19.87 10.66 -1.13
N ALA A 205 -20.97 10.47 -1.89
CA ALA A 205 -21.48 9.16 -2.28
C ALA A 205 -20.64 8.45 -3.37
N TYR A 206 -19.59 9.09 -3.89
CA TYR A 206 -18.65 8.46 -4.83
C TYR A 206 -17.41 7.99 -4.07
N PRO A 207 -17.18 6.68 -3.89
CA PRO A 207 -16.02 6.16 -3.13
C PRO A 207 -14.68 6.71 -3.63
N HIS A 208 -14.54 6.86 -4.95
CA HIS A 208 -13.35 7.42 -5.61
C HIS A 208 -13.58 8.85 -6.13
N GLY A 209 -14.28 9.67 -5.32
CA GLY A 209 -14.64 11.03 -5.67
C GLY A 209 -13.45 12.00 -5.69
N VAL A 210 -12.63 11.96 -6.75
CA VAL A 210 -11.49 12.90 -6.91
C VAL A 210 -11.95 14.33 -6.75
N ALA A 211 -11.14 15.16 -6.09
CA ALA A 211 -11.43 16.54 -5.80
C ALA A 211 -11.69 17.38 -7.06
N THR A 212 -12.77 18.15 -7.06
CA THR A 212 -13.22 18.99 -8.20
C THR A 212 -13.30 20.47 -7.83
N GLY A 213 -13.85 21.28 -8.74
CA GLY A 213 -14.20 22.67 -8.49
C GLY A 213 -15.48 22.88 -7.67
N LYS A 214 -16.12 21.80 -7.15
CA LYS A 214 -17.30 21.94 -6.27
C LYS A 214 -16.92 22.78 -5.04
N VAL A 215 -17.75 23.76 -4.75
CA VAL A 215 -17.65 24.60 -3.54
C VAL A 215 -18.35 23.89 -2.39
N LEU A 216 -17.74 23.88 -1.22
CA LEU A 216 -18.34 23.34 0.01
C LEU A 216 -19.47 24.26 0.48
N GLU A 217 -20.56 23.66 0.93
CA GLU A 217 -21.76 24.34 1.41
C GLU A 217 -22.11 23.90 2.85
N ASP A 218 -22.83 24.76 3.58
CA ASP A 218 -23.38 24.38 4.88
C ASP A 218 -24.29 23.16 4.73
N GLY A 219 -24.13 22.19 5.61
CA GLY A 219 -24.85 20.91 5.55
C GLY A 219 -24.12 19.80 4.80
N ASP A 220 -22.98 20.09 4.14
CA ASP A 220 -22.17 19.07 3.48
C ASP A 220 -21.44 18.18 4.51
N LEU A 221 -21.40 16.87 4.26
CA LEU A 221 -20.30 16.03 4.72
C LEU A 221 -19.18 16.08 3.68
N VAL A 222 -17.95 16.12 4.14
CA VAL A 222 -16.76 16.13 3.30
C VAL A 222 -15.87 14.97 3.68
N THR A 223 -15.71 14.03 2.78
CA THR A 223 -14.79 12.90 2.92
C THR A 223 -13.43 13.29 2.37
N PHE A 224 -12.41 13.16 3.19
CA PHE A 224 -11.00 13.27 2.84
C PHE A 224 -10.39 11.88 2.93
N ASP A 225 -9.83 11.40 1.83
CA ASP A 225 -9.10 10.14 1.75
C ASP A 225 -7.74 10.41 1.11
N PHE A 226 -6.67 10.15 1.87
CA PHE A 226 -5.34 10.61 1.55
C PHE A 226 -4.26 9.80 2.27
N GLY A 227 -3.06 9.89 1.75
CA GLY A 227 -1.90 9.26 2.35
C GLY A 227 -0.60 9.92 1.95
N ALA A 228 0.43 9.76 2.77
CA ALA A 228 1.79 10.21 2.55
C ALA A 228 2.70 9.02 2.21
N ILE A 229 3.84 9.32 1.61
CA ILE A 229 4.92 8.35 1.37
C ILE A 229 6.15 8.76 2.19
N TYR A 230 6.69 7.80 2.93
CA TYR A 230 7.95 7.98 3.66
C TYR A 230 8.88 6.80 3.43
N LYS A 231 10.06 7.07 2.90
CA LYS A 231 11.05 6.04 2.47
C LYS A 231 10.40 4.96 1.58
N GLY A 232 9.50 5.38 0.68
CA GLY A 232 8.76 4.54 -0.24
C GLY A 232 7.63 3.74 0.39
N TYR A 233 7.37 3.84 1.70
CA TYR A 233 6.24 3.21 2.36
C TYR A 233 5.06 4.15 2.41
N HIS A 234 3.88 3.59 2.12
CA HIS A 234 2.61 4.30 2.03
C HIS A 234 1.88 4.33 3.37
N SER A 235 1.12 5.39 3.59
CA SER A 235 0.04 5.45 4.58
C SER A 235 -1.29 5.62 3.89
N ASP A 236 -2.36 5.29 4.60
CA ASP A 236 -3.74 5.43 4.16
C ASP A 236 -4.63 5.85 5.32
N ILE A 237 -5.48 6.85 5.08
CA ILE A 237 -6.40 7.37 6.09
C ILE A 237 -7.58 8.09 5.46
N THR A 238 -8.79 7.75 5.88
CA THR A 238 -9.99 8.51 5.54
C THR A 238 -10.60 9.17 6.77
N ARG A 239 -10.96 10.45 6.63
CA ARG A 239 -11.76 11.20 7.62
C ARG A 239 -12.91 11.92 6.92
N THR A 240 -14.07 11.85 7.53
CA THR A 240 -15.25 12.62 7.09
C THR A 240 -15.55 13.69 8.13
N VAL A 241 -15.75 14.93 7.69
CA VAL A 241 -16.10 16.08 8.54
C VAL A 241 -17.39 16.75 8.06
N ALA A 242 -18.08 17.46 8.94
CA ALA A 242 -19.31 18.21 8.61
C ALA A 242 -19.02 19.70 8.45
N ILE A 243 -19.67 20.34 7.47
CA ILE A 243 -19.69 21.80 7.33
C ILE A 243 -21.00 22.31 7.94
N GLY A 244 -20.86 23.03 9.06
CA GLY A 244 -22.05 23.49 9.80
C GLY A 244 -22.93 22.36 10.32
N ASP A 245 -24.24 22.51 10.27
CA ASP A 245 -25.24 21.55 10.73
C ASP A 245 -25.67 20.62 9.57
N VAL A 246 -25.43 19.34 9.71
CA VAL A 246 -25.88 18.31 8.75
C VAL A 246 -27.24 17.73 9.13
N SER A 247 -27.92 17.11 8.17
CA SER A 247 -29.19 16.43 8.42
C SER A 247 -29.04 15.25 9.40
N GLU A 248 -30.08 14.94 10.16
CA GLU A 248 -30.13 13.77 11.06
C GLU A 248 -29.80 12.46 10.31
N ARG A 249 -30.18 12.38 9.04
CA ARG A 249 -29.87 11.21 8.20
C ARG A 249 -28.37 11.06 7.95
N LEU A 250 -27.67 12.14 7.62
CA LEU A 250 -26.22 12.13 7.44
C LEU A 250 -25.47 11.84 8.75
N GLN A 251 -25.95 12.41 9.86
CA GLN A 251 -25.42 12.11 11.19
C GLN A 251 -25.55 10.61 11.51
N LYS A 252 -26.73 10.01 11.25
CA LYS A 252 -26.97 8.58 11.48
C LYS A 252 -26.04 7.69 10.64
N ILE A 253 -25.78 8.06 9.38
CA ILE A 253 -24.82 7.34 8.53
C ILE A 253 -23.42 7.41 9.16
N TYR A 254 -22.98 8.62 9.56
CA TYR A 254 -21.69 8.83 10.20
C TYR A 254 -21.52 7.95 11.44
N ASP A 255 -22.50 8.01 12.34
CA ASP A 255 -22.46 7.25 13.60
C ASP A 255 -22.44 5.73 13.36
N SER A 256 -23.13 5.25 12.32
CA SER A 256 -23.13 3.83 11.96
C SER A 256 -21.77 3.38 11.43
N VAL A 257 -21.14 4.17 10.54
CA VAL A 257 -19.81 3.89 9.99
C VAL A 257 -18.74 3.94 11.08
N LEU A 258 -18.78 4.95 11.96
CA LEU A 258 -17.84 5.07 13.08
C LEU A 258 -17.92 3.85 14.00
N ARG A 259 -19.12 3.49 14.43
CA ARG A 259 -19.31 2.31 15.30
C ARG A 259 -18.88 1.00 14.61
N CYS A 260 -19.09 0.90 13.29
CA CYS A 260 -18.64 -0.25 12.52
C CYS A 260 -17.11 -0.34 12.50
N ASN A 261 -16.41 0.77 12.22
CA ASN A 261 -14.95 0.83 12.24
C ASN A 261 -14.40 0.43 13.62
N GLU A 262 -14.90 1.04 14.70
CA GLU A 262 -14.48 0.73 16.08
C GLU A 262 -14.78 -0.75 16.45
N HIS A 263 -15.93 -1.29 16.01
CA HIS A 263 -16.30 -2.68 16.25
C HIS A 263 -15.32 -3.66 15.57
N ILE A 264 -14.91 -3.38 14.34
CA ILE A 264 -13.96 -4.21 13.61
C ILE A 264 -12.57 -4.14 14.26
N GLU A 265 -12.09 -2.94 14.60
CA GLU A 265 -10.80 -2.77 15.28
C GLU A 265 -10.70 -3.57 16.58
N MET A 266 -11.79 -3.65 17.35
CA MET A 266 -11.82 -4.47 18.58
C MET A 266 -11.75 -5.98 18.33
N GLN A 267 -12.05 -6.45 17.12
CA GLN A 267 -12.04 -7.87 16.77
C GLN A 267 -10.71 -8.31 16.18
N LEU A 268 -10.00 -7.39 15.50
CA LEU A 268 -8.79 -7.71 14.75
C LEU A 268 -7.66 -8.17 15.67
N LYS A 269 -7.06 -9.29 15.30
CA LYS A 269 -5.85 -9.87 15.91
C LYS A 269 -5.29 -10.98 15.03
N GLU A 270 -4.13 -11.51 15.38
CA GLU A 270 -3.59 -12.71 14.75
C GLU A 270 -4.57 -13.89 14.79
N GLY A 271 -4.59 -14.67 13.72
CA GLY A 271 -5.39 -15.89 13.60
C GLY A 271 -6.80 -15.70 13.00
N ILE A 272 -7.24 -14.47 12.77
CA ILE A 272 -8.54 -14.20 12.14
C ILE A 272 -8.41 -14.31 10.61
N ILE A 273 -9.46 -14.78 9.95
CA ILE A 273 -9.54 -14.90 8.48
C ILE A 273 -10.07 -13.59 7.89
N CYS A 274 -9.41 -13.06 6.86
CA CYS A 274 -9.77 -11.79 6.22
C CYS A 274 -11.24 -11.72 5.77
N SER A 275 -11.77 -12.79 5.16
CA SER A 275 -13.17 -12.82 4.71
C SER A 275 -14.19 -12.80 5.88
N GLU A 276 -13.81 -13.29 7.05
CA GLU A 276 -14.68 -13.23 8.23
C GLU A 276 -14.75 -11.81 8.80
N VAL A 277 -13.69 -11.04 8.67
CA VAL A 277 -13.65 -9.62 9.08
C VAL A 277 -14.57 -8.78 8.19
N ASP A 278 -14.47 -8.91 6.86
CA ASP A 278 -15.36 -8.22 5.90
C ASP A 278 -16.83 -8.60 6.15
N LYS A 279 -17.09 -9.87 6.36
CA LYS A 279 -18.44 -10.36 6.71
C LYS A 279 -18.96 -9.72 7.99
N SER A 280 -18.15 -9.61 9.03
CA SER A 280 -18.52 -8.98 10.30
C SER A 280 -18.94 -7.52 10.12
N ALA A 281 -18.17 -6.74 9.30
CA ALA A 281 -18.51 -5.36 8.98
C ALA A 281 -19.88 -5.24 8.28
N ARG A 282 -20.12 -6.10 7.27
CA ARG A 282 -21.41 -6.13 6.55
C ARG A 282 -22.57 -6.47 7.47
N GLU A 283 -22.42 -7.47 8.32
CA GLU A 283 -23.42 -7.85 9.32
C GLU A 283 -23.68 -6.73 10.34
N TYR A 284 -22.63 -5.95 10.67
CA TYR A 284 -22.79 -4.80 11.56
C TYR A 284 -23.62 -3.68 10.90
N LEU A 285 -23.27 -3.27 9.68
CA LEU A 285 -23.98 -2.23 8.94
C LEU A 285 -25.42 -2.65 8.57
N LYS A 286 -25.67 -3.95 8.43
CA LYS A 286 -27.02 -4.49 8.19
C LYS A 286 -27.99 -4.19 9.32
N LYS A 287 -27.54 -4.15 10.57
CA LYS A 287 -28.38 -3.82 11.73
C LYS A 287 -28.98 -2.43 11.64
N ASP A 288 -28.22 -1.50 11.02
CA ASP A 288 -28.66 -0.11 10.79
C ASP A 288 -29.32 0.08 9.40
N GLY A 289 -29.42 -0.98 8.58
CA GLY A 289 -30.02 -0.96 7.24
C GLY A 289 -29.10 -0.40 6.15
N PHE A 290 -27.78 -0.42 6.35
CA PHE A 290 -26.80 0.19 5.42
C PHE A 290 -25.95 -0.81 4.65
N GLU A 291 -26.09 -2.14 4.84
CA GLU A 291 -25.29 -3.16 4.17
C GLU A 291 -25.22 -2.98 2.66
N SER A 292 -26.35 -2.72 2.00
CA SER A 292 -26.44 -2.57 0.54
C SER A 292 -25.71 -1.34 -0.01
N TYR A 293 -25.35 -0.42 0.85
CA TYR A 293 -24.61 0.81 0.51
C TYR A 293 -23.12 0.71 0.82
N PHE A 294 -22.64 -0.41 1.35
CA PHE A 294 -21.23 -0.72 1.53
C PHE A 294 -20.75 -1.57 0.35
N ILE A 295 -20.20 -0.93 -0.65
CA ILE A 295 -20.01 -1.47 -2.01
C ILE A 295 -18.58 -1.85 -2.39
N HIS A 296 -17.63 -1.77 -1.45
CA HIS A 296 -16.23 -2.18 -1.65
C HIS A 296 -15.77 -3.17 -0.57
N SER A 297 -14.53 -3.62 -0.62
CA SER A 297 -13.89 -4.44 0.43
C SER A 297 -13.71 -3.61 1.70
N LEU A 298 -13.64 -4.30 2.84
CA LEU A 298 -13.44 -3.60 4.12
C LEU A 298 -12.05 -2.97 4.26
N GLY A 299 -11.05 -3.47 3.53
CA GLY A 299 -9.70 -2.95 3.58
C GLY A 299 -8.71 -3.79 2.81
N HIS A 300 -7.45 -3.37 2.89
CA HIS A 300 -6.31 -3.97 2.23
C HIS A 300 -5.03 -3.75 3.03
N SER A 301 -3.98 -4.52 2.73
CA SER A 301 -2.67 -4.23 3.27
C SER A 301 -2.03 -3.03 2.57
N VAL A 302 -1.17 -2.32 3.29
CA VAL A 302 -0.33 -1.24 2.75
C VAL A 302 1.15 -1.54 3.05
N GLY A 303 2.03 -1.02 2.18
CA GLY A 303 3.47 -1.19 2.34
C GLY A 303 4.26 -0.32 1.37
N LEU A 304 5.05 -0.93 0.51
CA LEU A 304 5.72 -0.26 -0.62
C LEU A 304 4.73 0.05 -1.76
N GLU A 305 3.57 -0.62 -1.78
CA GLU A 305 2.42 -0.25 -2.61
C GLU A 305 1.28 0.19 -1.71
N ILE A 306 0.41 1.03 -2.26
CA ILE A 306 -0.81 1.43 -1.56
C ILE A 306 -1.75 0.24 -1.37
N HIS A 307 -1.87 -0.63 -2.35
CA HIS A 307 -2.68 -1.85 -2.25
C HIS A 307 -1.78 -3.08 -2.31
N GLU A 308 -1.59 -3.73 -1.17
CA GLU A 308 -0.91 -5.02 -1.04
C GLU A 308 -1.89 -6.11 -0.56
N SER A 309 -1.52 -7.37 -0.76
CA SER A 309 -2.22 -8.49 -0.12
C SER A 309 -1.74 -8.66 1.34
N PRO A 310 -2.61 -9.17 2.24
CA PRO A 310 -3.99 -9.63 2.00
C PRO A 310 -5.00 -8.49 1.89
N PHE A 311 -6.23 -8.83 1.50
CA PHE A 311 -7.36 -7.92 1.45
C PHE A 311 -8.42 -8.34 2.48
N LEU A 312 -8.92 -7.42 3.29
CA LEU A 312 -10.10 -7.67 4.11
C LEU A 312 -11.34 -7.68 3.20
N SER A 313 -11.54 -8.80 2.51
CA SER A 313 -12.59 -8.94 1.50
C SER A 313 -13.25 -10.32 1.56
N ALA A 314 -14.47 -10.43 1.07
CA ALA A 314 -15.23 -11.68 1.05
C ALA A 314 -14.54 -12.85 0.30
N ARG A 315 -13.53 -12.55 -0.52
CA ARG A 315 -12.82 -13.54 -1.36
C ARG A 315 -11.45 -13.93 -0.82
N ASP A 316 -10.92 -13.22 0.17
CA ASP A 316 -9.61 -13.50 0.73
C ASP A 316 -9.72 -14.33 2.01
N HIS A 317 -9.20 -15.55 1.96
CA HIS A 317 -9.20 -16.49 3.09
C HIS A 317 -7.85 -16.54 3.81
N THR A 318 -6.99 -15.55 3.60
CA THR A 318 -5.72 -15.42 4.32
C THR A 318 -5.98 -15.28 5.80
N VAL A 319 -5.20 -16.01 6.60
CA VAL A 319 -5.19 -15.88 8.05
C VAL A 319 -4.25 -14.76 8.43
N LEU A 320 -4.75 -13.75 9.12
CA LEU A 320 -3.94 -12.64 9.61
C LEU A 320 -2.84 -13.12 10.56
N LYS A 321 -1.65 -12.58 10.40
CA LYS A 321 -0.48 -12.86 11.23
C LYS A 321 0.05 -11.60 11.88
N GLU A 322 0.74 -11.76 12.99
CA GLU A 322 1.42 -10.65 13.65
C GLU A 322 2.33 -9.89 12.67
N ASN A 323 2.33 -8.56 12.76
CA ASN A 323 3.04 -7.62 11.89
C ASN A 323 2.54 -7.55 10.43
N MET A 324 1.39 -8.11 10.10
CA MET A 324 0.64 -7.67 8.93
C MET A 324 0.04 -6.28 9.19
N ILE A 325 -0.10 -5.49 8.14
CA ILE A 325 -0.71 -4.15 8.21
C ILE A 325 -1.94 -4.16 7.31
N GLU A 326 -3.05 -3.64 7.84
CA GLU A 326 -4.33 -3.58 7.13
C GLU A 326 -4.96 -2.20 7.28
N THR A 327 -5.73 -1.77 6.28
CA THR A 327 -6.69 -0.68 6.43
C THR A 327 -8.02 -1.24 6.97
N VAL A 328 -8.75 -0.43 7.73
CA VAL A 328 -10.11 -0.74 8.22
C VAL A 328 -10.99 0.43 7.83
N GLU A 329 -11.71 0.31 6.70
CA GLU A 329 -12.33 1.42 5.99
C GLU A 329 -13.81 1.19 5.66
N PRO A 330 -14.69 0.86 6.62
CA PRO A 330 -16.11 0.76 6.31
C PRO A 330 -16.63 2.08 5.74
N GLY A 331 -17.47 1.97 4.71
CA GLY A 331 -18.07 3.13 4.05
C GLY A 331 -19.53 2.89 3.68
N VAL A 332 -20.34 3.94 3.74
CA VAL A 332 -21.75 3.94 3.33
C VAL A 332 -21.97 5.06 2.34
N TYR A 333 -22.48 4.74 1.14
CA TYR A 333 -22.60 5.66 0.01
C TYR A 333 -24.04 5.62 -0.54
N ILE A 334 -24.81 6.70 -0.30
CA ILE A 334 -26.22 6.77 -0.70
C ILE A 334 -26.40 7.79 -1.82
N PRO A 335 -26.69 7.35 -3.06
CA PRO A 335 -26.88 8.25 -4.19
C PRO A 335 -27.89 9.37 -3.91
N GLY A 336 -27.55 10.61 -4.27
CA GLY A 336 -28.38 11.82 -4.07
C GLY A 336 -28.47 12.29 -2.62
N ILE A 337 -27.69 11.70 -1.69
CA ILE A 337 -27.67 12.07 -0.28
C ILE A 337 -26.23 12.40 0.18
N GLY A 338 -25.32 11.49 -0.05
CA GLY A 338 -23.94 11.59 0.37
C GLY A 338 -23.40 10.27 0.90
N GLY A 339 -22.14 10.29 1.32
CA GLY A 339 -21.46 9.13 1.87
C GLY A 339 -20.54 9.48 3.03
N VAL A 340 -20.14 8.45 3.75
CA VAL A 340 -19.18 8.50 4.86
C VAL A 340 -18.23 7.35 4.71
N ARG A 341 -16.93 7.60 4.80
CA ARG A 341 -15.89 6.60 5.08
C ARG A 341 -15.07 7.05 6.27
N ILE A 342 -14.74 6.13 7.15
CA ILE A 342 -13.83 6.35 8.28
C ILE A 342 -12.86 5.19 8.26
N GLU A 343 -11.59 5.50 8.18
CA GLU A 343 -10.53 4.54 7.96
C GLU A 343 -9.36 4.75 8.90
N ASP A 344 -8.81 3.66 9.36
CA ASP A 344 -7.52 3.63 10.04
C ASP A 344 -6.60 2.55 9.45
N THR A 345 -5.32 2.85 9.37
CA THR A 345 -4.26 1.86 9.13
C THR A 345 -3.85 1.24 10.46
N VAL A 346 -3.83 -0.10 10.53
CA VAL A 346 -3.55 -0.85 11.75
C VAL A 346 -2.46 -1.91 11.54
N VAL A 347 -1.65 -2.17 12.57
CA VAL A 347 -0.74 -3.33 12.62
C VAL A 347 -1.41 -4.43 13.42
N ILE A 348 -1.47 -5.63 12.85
CA ILE A 348 -1.96 -6.82 13.53
C ILE A 348 -0.95 -7.25 14.60
N LYS A 349 -1.43 -7.48 15.82
CA LYS A 349 -0.67 -7.99 16.96
C LYS A 349 -1.29 -9.31 17.42
N LYS A 350 -0.55 -10.04 18.24
CA LYS A 350 -0.96 -11.34 18.77
C LYS A 350 -2.35 -11.32 19.41
N ASP A 351 -2.64 -10.33 20.24
CA ASP A 351 -3.88 -10.25 21.03
C ASP A 351 -4.74 -9.01 20.70
N GLY A 352 -4.51 -8.36 19.56
CA GLY A 352 -5.22 -7.14 19.16
C GLY A 352 -4.54 -6.43 18.00
N ILE A 353 -4.61 -5.12 17.99
CA ILE A 353 -4.00 -4.25 16.96
C ILE A 353 -3.26 -3.06 17.58
N GLU A 354 -2.40 -2.45 16.78
CA GLU A 354 -1.91 -1.09 17.02
C GLU A 354 -2.42 -0.19 15.89
N VAL A 355 -3.27 0.76 16.20
CA VAL A 355 -3.74 1.77 15.23
C VAL A 355 -2.59 2.73 14.95
N LEU A 356 -2.21 2.93 13.68
CA LEU A 356 -1.09 3.79 13.27
C LEU A 356 -1.52 5.23 12.99
N THR A 357 -2.67 5.43 12.36
CA THR A 357 -3.30 6.73 12.15
C THR A 357 -3.90 7.23 13.44
N LYS A 358 -3.53 8.43 13.89
CA LYS A 358 -3.88 8.94 15.23
C LYS A 358 -4.85 10.10 15.20
N PHE A 359 -5.12 10.67 14.02
CA PHE A 359 -6.08 11.75 13.92
C PHE A 359 -7.48 11.28 14.34
N LEU A 360 -8.17 12.13 15.13
CA LEU A 360 -9.46 11.78 15.73
C LEU A 360 -10.50 11.43 14.66
N LYS A 361 -11.22 10.31 14.88
CA LYS A 361 -12.33 9.86 14.03
C LYS A 361 -13.71 10.22 14.61
N LYS A 362 -13.75 11.12 15.59
CA LYS A 362 -14.99 11.67 16.12
C LYS A 362 -15.61 12.63 15.11
N PHE A 363 -16.95 12.77 15.18
CA PHE A 363 -17.66 13.74 14.37
C PHE A 363 -17.13 15.16 14.60
N LEU A 364 -16.49 15.70 13.59
CA LEU A 364 -15.98 17.07 13.61
C LEU A 364 -16.90 17.97 12.81
N ARG A 365 -17.30 19.09 13.42
CA ARG A 365 -18.06 20.15 12.78
C ARG A 365 -17.13 21.34 12.57
N MET A 366 -17.03 21.78 11.33
CA MET A 366 -16.19 22.86 10.87
C MET A 366 -17.00 24.14 10.67
#